data_5d72b5f7273ca2eb4ce29774533c3d42
#
_entry.id   5d72b5f7273ca2eb4ce29774533c3d42
#
_cell.length_a   1.000
_cell.length_b   1.000
_cell.length_c   1.000
_cell.angle_alpha   90.00
_cell.angle_beta   90.00
_cell.angle_gamma   90.00
#
_symmetry.space_group_name_H-M   'P 1'
#
loop_
_entity.id
_entity.type
_entity.pdbx_description
1 polymer ?
#
loop_
_entity_poly.entity_id
_entity_poly.type
_entity_poly.pdbx_seq_one_letter_code
_entity_poly.pdbx_strand_id
1 'polypeptide(L)'
;DREIKRVQTGDESFDEAYEKVLTQLNKMCESIEKMEGAGEVKTNIHCPNCGDHLINERYKFRCPQCEQEFSKIICGVHISEDLLRAILSGERTKEFTFTKKDKSTFKARLKLLHENESYKIGYDFSSGIKCPLCGEGSIVLNKGGAFCNCGFKLFRNSIGHKLTDMEIKNLLAGKALAIDDFKKKNGEIFQAKIKLNGEKLEFVK
;
A
#
# COMPACT_ATOMS: atom_id res chain seq x y z
N ASP A 1 -1.58 35.62 -3.50
CA ASP A 1 -2.88 36.35 -3.61
C ASP A 1 -2.73 37.86 -3.77
N ARG A 2 -1.71 38.55 -3.17
CA ARG A 2 -1.50 39.99 -3.30
C ARG A 2 -0.97 40.40 -4.69
N GLU A 3 0.03 39.72 -5.19
CA GLU A 3 0.64 39.97 -6.51
C GLU A 3 -0.34 39.70 -7.64
N ILE A 4 -1.12 38.63 -7.57
CA ILE A 4 -2.16 38.31 -8.56
C ILE A 4 -3.21 39.44 -8.65
N LYS A 5 -3.63 39.99 -7.50
CA LYS A 5 -4.57 41.12 -7.50
C LYS A 5 -3.97 42.37 -8.13
N ARG A 6 -2.69 42.70 -7.90
CA ARG A 6 -2.02 43.88 -8.48
C ARG A 6 -1.89 43.79 -10.00
N VAL A 7 -1.63 42.57 -10.52
CA VAL A 7 -1.64 42.34 -11.98
C VAL A 7 -3.06 42.49 -12.55
N GLN A 8 -4.08 41.99 -11.85
CA GLN A 8 -5.48 42.10 -12.28
C GLN A 8 -6.00 43.57 -12.24
N THR A 9 -5.50 44.40 -11.33
CA THR A 9 -5.85 45.83 -11.25
C THR A 9 -5.01 46.71 -12.18
N GLY A 10 -4.00 46.15 -12.85
CA GLY A 10 -3.10 46.92 -13.73
C GLY A 10 -2.04 47.75 -13.00
N ASP A 11 -1.89 47.53 -11.70
CA ASP A 11 -0.89 48.22 -10.87
C ASP A 11 0.53 47.66 -11.03
N GLU A 12 0.64 46.52 -11.67
CA GLU A 12 1.91 45.79 -11.92
C GLU A 12 1.82 44.97 -13.20
N SER A 13 2.89 44.89 -13.98
CA SER A 13 2.93 44.04 -15.14
C SER A 13 3.11 42.55 -14.74
N PHE A 14 2.65 41.65 -15.61
CA PHE A 14 2.81 40.21 -15.38
C PHE A 14 4.30 39.84 -15.23
N ASP A 15 5.16 40.41 -16.05
CA ASP A 15 6.62 40.10 -16.04
C ASP A 15 7.27 40.56 -14.73
N GLU A 16 6.91 41.76 -14.20
CA GLU A 16 7.40 42.22 -12.90
C GLU A 16 6.93 41.34 -11.75
N ALA A 17 5.68 40.95 -11.74
CA ALA A 17 5.15 40.04 -10.73
C ALA A 17 5.81 38.66 -10.80
N TYR A 18 6.04 38.14 -12.01
CA TYR A 18 6.71 36.86 -12.26
C TYR A 18 8.17 36.86 -11.73
N GLU A 19 8.94 37.89 -12.06
CA GLU A 19 10.32 38.06 -11.58
C GLU A 19 10.40 38.18 -10.04
N LYS A 20 9.44 38.85 -9.40
CA LYS A 20 9.36 38.91 -7.94
C LYS A 20 9.12 37.53 -7.30
N VAL A 21 8.18 36.76 -7.87
CA VAL A 21 7.89 35.41 -7.40
C VAL A 21 9.10 34.50 -7.60
N LEU A 22 9.77 34.55 -8.76
CA LEU A 22 11.02 33.80 -9.00
C LEU A 22 12.12 34.17 -7.99
N THR A 23 12.29 35.47 -7.72
CA THR A 23 13.28 35.95 -6.75
C THR A 23 12.98 35.43 -5.34
N GLN A 24 11.70 35.42 -4.94
CA GLN A 24 11.31 34.87 -3.65
C GLN A 24 11.53 33.36 -3.57
N LEU A 25 11.15 32.62 -4.62
CA LEU A 25 11.40 31.16 -4.70
C LEU A 25 12.90 30.85 -4.62
N ASN A 26 13.74 31.57 -5.36
CA ASN A 26 15.19 31.36 -5.32
C ASN A 26 15.76 31.63 -3.92
N LYS A 27 15.34 32.74 -3.24
CA LYS A 27 15.72 33.01 -1.85
C LYS A 27 15.26 31.93 -0.88
N MET A 28 14.06 31.37 -1.08
CA MET A 28 13.58 30.25 -0.27
C MET A 28 14.41 28.99 -0.53
N CYS A 29 14.76 28.69 -1.78
CA CYS A 29 15.63 27.57 -2.11
C CYS A 29 17.02 27.72 -1.48
N GLU A 30 17.65 28.90 -1.60
CA GLU A 30 18.95 29.21 -0.97
C GLU A 30 18.90 29.11 0.57
N SER A 31 17.79 29.53 1.18
CA SER A 31 17.63 29.40 2.64
C SER A 31 17.46 27.95 3.07
N ILE A 32 16.77 27.12 2.27
CA ILE A 32 16.63 25.69 2.50
C ILE A 32 17.99 24.99 2.33
N GLU A 33 18.76 25.32 1.28
CA GLU A 33 20.11 24.79 1.07
C GLU A 33 21.07 25.15 2.22
N LYS A 34 20.95 26.36 2.77
CA LYS A 34 21.72 26.78 3.95
C LYS A 34 21.28 26.09 5.25
N MET A 35 20.02 25.64 5.33
CA MET A 35 19.50 24.84 6.45
C MET A 35 19.92 23.36 6.38
N GLU A 36 20.38 22.88 5.22
CA GLU A 36 20.89 21.51 5.06
C GLU A 36 22.21 21.22 5.83
N GLY A 37 22.80 22.23 6.45
CA GLY A 37 23.91 22.08 7.41
C GLY A 37 23.48 21.73 8.85
N ALA A 38 22.18 21.57 9.13
CA ALA A 38 21.71 21.06 10.41
C ALA A 38 21.99 19.57 10.46
N GLY A 39 22.94 19.17 11.30
CA GLY A 39 23.56 17.86 11.37
C GLY A 39 22.62 16.66 11.23
N GLU A 40 23.16 15.57 10.75
CA GLU A 40 22.46 14.30 10.54
C GLU A 40 21.58 13.94 11.75
N VAL A 41 20.25 14.00 11.57
CA VAL A 41 19.33 13.67 12.64
C VAL A 41 19.24 12.15 12.73
N LYS A 42 19.93 11.56 13.70
CA LYS A 42 19.82 10.14 14.00
C LYS A 42 18.40 9.84 14.51
N THR A 43 17.81 8.80 13.95
CA THR A 43 16.52 8.28 14.44
C THR A 43 16.73 7.24 15.54
N ASN A 44 15.67 6.91 16.28
CA ASN A 44 15.66 5.75 17.19
C ASN A 44 15.25 4.46 16.44
N ILE A 45 15.57 4.37 15.15
CA ILE A 45 15.26 3.21 14.32
C ILE A 45 16.57 2.51 13.96
N HIS A 46 16.64 1.21 14.29
CA HIS A 46 17.82 0.41 13.98
C HIS A 46 17.75 -0.17 12.56
N CYS A 47 18.88 -0.16 11.90
CA CYS A 47 19.05 -0.78 10.60
C CYS A 47 18.87 -2.31 10.72
N PRO A 48 18.00 -2.94 9.91
CA PRO A 48 17.80 -4.38 9.97
C PRO A 48 19.01 -5.18 9.47
N ASN A 49 19.95 -4.53 8.77
CA ASN A 49 21.14 -5.18 8.22
C ASN A 49 22.33 -5.22 9.20
N CYS A 50 22.60 -4.10 9.87
CA CYS A 50 23.79 -4.00 10.74
C CYS A 50 23.51 -3.56 12.19
N GLY A 51 22.27 -3.18 12.50
CA GLY A 51 21.87 -2.77 13.84
C GLY A 51 22.17 -1.30 14.18
N ASP A 52 22.90 -0.54 13.36
CA ASP A 52 23.17 0.88 13.62
C ASP A 52 21.93 1.75 13.43
N HIS A 53 21.96 2.98 13.93
CA HIS A 53 20.85 3.92 13.81
C HIS A 53 20.70 4.44 12.37
N LEU A 54 19.46 4.52 11.89
CA LEU A 54 19.16 5.16 10.62
C LEU A 54 19.17 6.69 10.79
N ILE A 55 19.67 7.36 9.76
CA ILE A 55 19.67 8.81 9.64
C ILE A 55 18.42 9.22 8.85
N ASN A 56 17.72 10.24 9.33
CA ASN A 56 16.55 10.80 8.70
C ASN A 56 16.96 11.90 7.72
N GLU A 57 17.21 11.54 6.45
CA GLU A 57 17.50 12.48 5.37
C GLU A 57 16.19 13.01 4.72
N ARG A 58 16.30 13.99 3.85
CA ARG A 58 15.15 14.65 3.20
C ARG A 58 14.22 13.68 2.47
N TYR A 59 14.78 12.73 1.70
CA TYR A 59 14.01 11.83 0.81
C TYR A 59 14.07 10.37 1.19
N LYS A 60 14.94 9.99 2.13
CA LYS A 60 15.19 8.61 2.53
C LYS A 60 15.62 8.51 3.99
N PHE A 61 15.54 7.32 4.52
CA PHE A 61 16.26 6.91 5.72
C PHE A 61 17.47 6.12 5.27
N ARG A 62 18.66 6.47 5.73
CA ARG A 62 19.92 5.84 5.36
C ARG A 62 20.68 5.35 6.58
N CYS A 63 21.27 4.18 6.47
CA CYS A 63 22.23 3.68 7.45
C CYS A 63 23.64 4.19 7.10
N PRO A 64 24.33 4.89 8.01
CA PRO A 64 25.68 5.38 7.73
C PRO A 64 26.72 4.26 7.69
N GLN A 65 26.42 3.11 8.34
CA GLN A 65 27.38 2.01 8.50
C GLN A 65 27.39 1.03 7.31
N CYS A 66 26.22 0.68 6.77
CA CYS A 66 26.09 -0.32 5.70
C CYS A 66 25.36 0.19 4.46
N GLU A 67 25.12 1.49 4.38
CA GLU A 67 24.46 2.18 3.25
C GLU A 67 23.04 1.67 2.91
N GLN A 68 22.43 0.87 3.78
CA GLN A 68 21.03 0.44 3.62
C GLN A 68 20.12 1.67 3.56
N GLU A 69 19.24 1.73 2.58
CA GLU A 69 18.36 2.87 2.36
C GLU A 69 16.90 2.47 2.29
N PHE A 70 16.03 3.37 2.79
CA PHE A 70 14.57 3.25 2.67
C PHE A 70 13.99 4.57 2.17
N SER A 71 13.31 4.56 1.04
CA SER A 71 12.66 5.74 0.48
C SER A 71 11.51 6.22 1.37
N LYS A 72 11.39 7.54 1.56
CA LYS A 72 10.26 8.16 2.28
C LYS A 72 8.98 8.24 1.47
N ILE A 73 9.03 8.01 0.16
CA ILE A 73 7.86 8.03 -0.70
C ILE A 73 7.83 6.75 -1.54
N ILE A 74 6.72 6.00 -1.44
CA ILE A 74 6.47 4.81 -2.22
C ILE A 74 5.13 4.96 -2.92
N CYS A 75 5.13 5.14 -4.24
CA CYS A 75 3.93 5.28 -5.07
C CYS A 75 2.89 6.26 -4.48
N GLY A 76 3.36 7.45 -4.03
CA GLY A 76 2.53 8.50 -3.45
C GLY A 76 2.21 8.35 -1.96
N VAL A 77 2.63 7.28 -1.30
CA VAL A 77 2.49 7.09 0.15
C VAL A 77 3.76 7.54 0.86
N HIS A 78 3.61 8.43 1.84
CA HIS A 78 4.72 8.91 2.66
C HIS A 78 5.01 7.91 3.81
N ILE A 79 6.27 7.55 3.96
CA ILE A 79 6.79 6.67 5.01
C ILE A 79 7.33 7.55 6.14
N SER A 80 6.56 7.66 7.22
CA SER A 80 7.02 8.31 8.47
C SER A 80 7.95 7.40 9.26
N GLU A 81 8.64 7.95 10.26
CA GLU A 81 9.47 7.15 11.18
C GLU A 81 8.67 6.04 11.88
N ASP A 82 7.46 6.35 12.36
CA ASP A 82 6.60 5.36 13.03
C ASP A 82 6.17 4.25 12.08
N LEU A 83 5.83 4.59 10.84
CA LEU A 83 5.49 3.60 9.83
C LEU A 83 6.71 2.74 9.47
N LEU A 84 7.89 3.34 9.31
CA LEU A 84 9.12 2.58 9.07
C LEU A 84 9.41 1.64 10.24
N ARG A 85 9.30 2.11 11.48
CA ARG A 85 9.49 1.27 12.67
C ARG A 85 8.55 0.08 12.68
N ALA A 86 7.26 0.29 12.42
CA ALA A 86 6.28 -0.79 12.33
C ALA A 86 6.61 -1.81 11.22
N ILE A 87 7.09 -1.32 10.06
CA ILE A 87 7.51 -2.20 8.95
C ILE A 87 8.74 -3.03 9.35
N LEU A 88 9.73 -2.41 9.98
CA LEU A 88 10.97 -3.08 10.38
C LEU A 88 10.77 -4.06 11.54
N SER A 89 9.82 -3.80 12.44
CA SER A 89 9.43 -4.74 13.51
C SER A 89 8.57 -5.91 13.01
N GLY A 90 8.17 -5.90 11.73
CA GLY A 90 7.31 -6.94 11.17
C GLY A 90 5.83 -6.80 11.54
N GLU A 91 5.44 -5.66 12.12
CA GLU A 91 4.05 -5.38 12.43
C GLU A 91 3.21 -5.27 11.17
N ARG A 92 1.97 -5.74 11.26
CA ARG A 92 1.04 -5.63 10.14
C ARG A 92 0.55 -4.20 9.97
N THR A 93 1.02 -3.51 8.93
CA THR A 93 0.62 -2.13 8.65
C THR A 93 -0.86 -2.03 8.23
N LYS A 94 -1.41 -0.82 8.33
CA LYS A 94 -2.72 -0.53 7.73
C LYS A 94 -2.67 -0.65 6.20
N GLU A 95 -3.82 -0.75 5.58
CA GLU A 95 -3.94 -0.74 4.11
C GLU A 95 -3.80 0.68 3.58
N PHE A 96 -2.95 0.86 2.57
CA PHE A 96 -2.73 2.12 1.87
C PHE A 96 -3.25 2.03 0.44
N THR A 97 -3.61 3.17 -0.14
CA THR A 97 -3.90 3.30 -1.56
C THR A 97 -2.68 3.87 -2.26
N PHE A 98 -2.13 3.10 -3.19
CA PHE A 98 -0.96 3.45 -3.99
C PHE A 98 -1.37 3.89 -5.39
N THR A 99 -0.68 4.87 -5.95
CA THR A 99 -0.89 5.35 -7.31
C THR A 99 0.24 4.90 -8.22
N LYS A 100 -0.09 4.19 -9.29
CA LYS A 100 0.87 3.76 -10.31
C LYS A 100 1.24 4.91 -11.25
N LYS A 101 2.26 4.68 -12.09
CA LYS A 101 2.68 5.65 -13.13
C LYS A 101 1.58 5.96 -14.14
N ASP A 102 0.70 4.99 -14.44
CA ASP A 102 -0.48 5.13 -15.32
C ASP A 102 -1.68 5.78 -14.62
N LYS A 103 -1.49 6.37 -13.43
CA LYS A 103 -2.52 6.97 -12.57
C LYS A 103 -3.57 5.99 -12.04
N SER A 104 -3.50 4.71 -12.35
CA SER A 104 -4.34 3.71 -11.71
C SER A 104 -3.95 3.51 -10.25
N THR A 105 -4.91 3.12 -9.41
CA THR A 105 -4.67 2.89 -7.98
C THR A 105 -4.81 1.42 -7.62
N PHE A 106 -4.12 1.02 -6.57
CA PHE A 106 -4.27 -0.29 -5.94
C PHE A 106 -4.11 -0.16 -4.43
N LYS A 107 -4.66 -1.13 -3.70
CA LYS A 107 -4.57 -1.19 -2.25
C LYS A 107 -3.63 -2.31 -1.83
N ALA A 108 -2.76 -2.01 -0.88
CA ALA A 108 -1.85 -2.98 -0.28
C ALA A 108 -1.43 -2.52 1.12
N ARG A 109 -0.85 -3.42 1.90
CA ARG A 109 -0.06 -3.08 3.08
C ARG A 109 1.41 -3.02 2.71
N LEU A 110 2.22 -2.55 3.63
CA LEU A 110 3.68 -2.55 3.48
C LEU A 110 4.28 -3.61 4.39
N LYS A 111 5.34 -4.25 3.92
CA LYS A 111 6.14 -5.20 4.68
C LYS A 111 7.61 -5.08 4.33
N LEU A 112 8.47 -5.55 5.23
CA LEU A 112 9.89 -5.70 4.95
C LEU A 112 10.11 -6.94 4.08
N LEU A 113 10.91 -6.79 3.04
CA LEU A 113 11.42 -7.87 2.19
C LEU A 113 12.93 -7.93 2.35
N HIS A 114 13.46 -9.13 2.37
CA HIS A 114 14.91 -9.38 2.32
C HIS A 114 15.24 -10.04 0.99
N GLU A 115 16.00 -9.35 0.14
CA GLU A 115 16.38 -9.79 -1.19
C GLU A 115 17.85 -9.44 -1.45
N ASN A 116 18.64 -10.40 -1.91
CA ASN A 116 20.04 -10.20 -2.29
C ASN A 116 20.86 -9.42 -1.23
N GLU A 117 20.80 -9.89 0.03
CA GLU A 117 21.55 -9.29 1.17
C GLU A 117 21.14 -7.85 1.52
N SER A 118 20.05 -7.34 0.97
CA SER A 118 19.51 -6.03 1.28
C SER A 118 18.03 -6.08 1.68
N TYR A 119 17.61 -5.09 2.45
CA TYR A 119 16.23 -4.96 2.89
C TYR A 119 15.51 -3.91 2.06
N LYS A 120 14.26 -4.21 1.67
CA LYS A 120 13.39 -3.30 0.91
C LYS A 120 12.00 -3.28 1.50
N ILE A 121 11.33 -2.14 1.38
CA ILE A 121 9.90 -2.06 1.68
C ILE A 121 9.14 -2.53 0.45
N GLY A 122 8.37 -3.60 0.61
CA GLY A 122 7.54 -4.18 -0.44
C GLY A 122 6.06 -4.17 -0.10
N TYR A 123 5.24 -4.55 -1.07
CA TYR A 123 3.80 -4.62 -0.91
C TYR A 123 3.38 -5.95 -0.30
N ASP A 124 2.45 -5.88 0.65
CA ASP A 124 1.75 -7.03 1.19
C ASP A 124 0.29 -7.00 0.77
N PHE A 125 -0.09 -7.92 -0.10
CA PHE A 125 -1.46 -8.12 -0.57
C PHE A 125 -2.23 -9.14 0.26
N SER A 126 -1.64 -9.64 1.34
CA SER A 126 -2.29 -10.63 2.18
C SER A 126 -3.52 -10.06 2.86
N SER A 127 -4.60 -10.84 2.86
CA SER A 127 -5.84 -10.47 3.54
C SER A 127 -5.74 -10.54 5.07
N GLY A 128 -4.72 -11.23 5.58
CA GLY A 128 -4.57 -11.62 6.99
C GLY A 128 -5.47 -12.77 7.41
N ILE A 129 -6.20 -13.36 6.46
CA ILE A 129 -6.98 -14.55 6.70
C ILE A 129 -6.07 -15.76 6.51
N LYS A 130 -6.04 -16.65 7.49
CA LYS A 130 -5.29 -17.90 7.38
C LYS A 130 -5.89 -18.79 6.30
N CYS A 131 -5.03 -19.49 5.58
CA CYS A 131 -5.47 -20.41 4.55
C CYS A 131 -6.20 -21.61 5.18
N PRO A 132 -7.40 -21.97 4.74
CA PRO A 132 -8.14 -23.09 5.29
C PRO A 132 -7.51 -24.45 4.97
N LEU A 133 -6.62 -24.51 3.95
CA LEU A 133 -5.95 -25.74 3.55
C LEU A 133 -4.68 -26.00 4.35
N CYS A 134 -3.76 -25.03 4.44
CA CYS A 134 -2.48 -25.22 5.13
C CYS A 134 -2.44 -24.64 6.56
N GLY A 135 -3.42 -23.83 6.96
CA GLY A 135 -3.48 -23.23 8.28
C GLY A 135 -2.46 -22.12 8.57
N GLU A 136 -1.37 -22.05 7.82
CA GLU A 136 -0.22 -21.16 8.07
C GLU A 136 -0.17 -19.98 7.08
N GLY A 137 -0.41 -20.23 5.79
CA GLY A 137 -0.32 -19.23 4.74
C GLY A 137 -1.41 -18.17 4.83
N SER A 138 -1.09 -16.96 4.44
CA SER A 138 -2.07 -15.88 4.34
C SER A 138 -2.70 -15.83 2.94
N ILE A 139 -4.02 -15.72 2.90
CA ILE A 139 -4.77 -15.61 1.66
C ILE A 139 -4.53 -14.25 0.99
N VAL A 140 -4.21 -14.27 -0.29
CA VAL A 140 -4.17 -13.08 -1.15
C VAL A 140 -5.50 -12.98 -1.89
N LEU A 141 -6.20 -11.85 -1.73
CA LEU A 141 -7.42 -11.53 -2.46
C LEU A 141 -7.10 -10.66 -3.68
N ASN A 142 -7.57 -11.08 -4.85
CA ASN A 142 -7.42 -10.30 -6.08
C ASN A 142 -8.69 -10.37 -6.96
N LYS A 143 -8.63 -9.83 -8.19
CA LYS A 143 -9.76 -9.83 -9.13
C LYS A 143 -10.19 -11.25 -9.54
N GLY A 144 -9.31 -12.24 -9.49
CA GLY A 144 -9.60 -13.64 -9.84
C GLY A 144 -10.21 -14.44 -8.69
N GLY A 145 -9.93 -14.07 -7.44
CA GLY A 145 -10.38 -14.83 -6.27
C GLY A 145 -9.47 -14.73 -5.05
N ALA A 146 -9.42 -15.80 -4.28
CA ALA A 146 -8.57 -15.99 -3.11
C ALA A 146 -7.55 -17.09 -3.37
N PHE A 147 -6.28 -16.82 -3.08
CA PHE A 147 -5.15 -17.68 -3.41
C PHE A 147 -4.18 -17.78 -2.24
N CYS A 148 -3.53 -18.95 -2.11
CA CYS A 148 -2.44 -19.17 -1.16
C CYS A 148 -1.25 -19.84 -1.87
N ASN A 149 -0.05 -19.61 -1.39
CA ASN A 149 1.17 -20.22 -1.93
C ASN A 149 1.22 -21.75 -1.76
N CYS A 150 0.40 -22.33 -0.86
CA CYS A 150 0.26 -23.78 -0.72
C CYS A 150 -0.50 -24.45 -1.87
N GLY A 151 -1.04 -23.67 -2.81
CA GLY A 151 -1.85 -24.17 -3.93
C GLY A 151 -3.34 -23.93 -3.78
N PHE A 152 -3.84 -23.51 -2.61
CA PHE A 152 -5.26 -23.17 -2.42
C PHE A 152 -5.74 -22.12 -3.42
N LYS A 153 -6.90 -22.38 -4.05
CA LYS A 153 -7.52 -21.49 -5.05
C LYS A 153 -9.03 -21.48 -4.89
N LEU A 154 -9.61 -20.30 -4.66
CA LEU A 154 -11.05 -20.06 -4.67
C LEU A 154 -11.36 -18.99 -5.71
N PHE A 155 -11.89 -19.38 -6.86
CA PHE A 155 -12.23 -18.44 -7.93
C PHE A 155 -13.57 -17.78 -7.69
N ARG A 156 -13.69 -16.47 -8.06
CA ARG A 156 -14.93 -15.70 -7.89
C ARG A 156 -16.10 -16.24 -8.72
N ASN A 157 -15.83 -16.78 -9.89
CA ASN A 157 -16.84 -17.17 -10.87
C ASN A 157 -17.09 -18.68 -10.91
N SER A 158 -16.79 -19.43 -9.84
CA SER A 158 -16.79 -20.89 -9.88
C SER A 158 -18.18 -21.56 -9.86
N ILE A 159 -19.24 -20.84 -9.50
CA ILE A 159 -20.56 -21.43 -9.20
C ILE A 159 -21.75 -20.66 -9.81
N GLY A 160 -21.55 -19.93 -10.91
CA GLY A 160 -22.65 -19.16 -11.53
C GLY A 160 -23.05 -17.87 -10.79
N HIS A 161 -22.30 -17.51 -9.75
CA HIS A 161 -22.37 -16.24 -9.03
C HIS A 161 -20.94 -15.66 -8.92
N LYS A 162 -20.82 -14.35 -9.03
CA LYS A 162 -19.52 -13.66 -8.87
C LYS A 162 -19.32 -13.24 -7.42
N LEU A 163 -18.57 -14.04 -6.67
CA LEU A 163 -18.29 -13.79 -5.26
C LEU A 163 -17.61 -12.43 -5.02
N THR A 164 -18.16 -11.65 -4.12
CA THR A 164 -17.59 -10.41 -3.60
C THR A 164 -16.46 -10.69 -2.59
N ASP A 165 -15.67 -9.68 -2.23
CA ASP A 165 -14.63 -9.81 -1.21
C ASP A 165 -15.20 -10.21 0.16
N MET A 166 -16.39 -9.70 0.49
CA MET A 166 -17.06 -10.00 1.75
C MET A 166 -17.52 -11.46 1.81
N GLU A 167 -18.12 -11.96 0.73
CA GLU A 167 -18.55 -13.35 0.62
C GLU A 167 -17.37 -14.31 0.70
N ILE A 168 -16.28 -14.02 -0.01
CA ILE A 168 -15.05 -14.81 0.08
C ILE A 168 -14.51 -14.83 1.51
N LYS A 169 -14.45 -13.68 2.19
CA LYS A 169 -14.00 -13.61 3.59
C LYS A 169 -14.89 -14.44 4.53
N ASN A 170 -16.20 -14.39 4.34
CA ASN A 170 -17.12 -15.18 5.13
C ASN A 170 -16.98 -16.70 4.88
N LEU A 171 -16.81 -17.11 3.61
CA LEU A 171 -16.55 -18.51 3.24
C LEU A 171 -15.23 -19.02 3.84
N LEU A 172 -14.18 -18.22 3.77
CA LEU A 172 -12.87 -18.54 4.36
C LEU A 172 -12.94 -18.62 5.90
N ALA A 173 -13.85 -17.87 6.52
CA ALA A 173 -14.14 -17.96 7.96
C ALA A 173 -15.02 -19.19 8.33
N GLY A 174 -15.33 -20.07 7.35
CA GLY A 174 -16.13 -21.27 7.56
C GLY A 174 -17.64 -21.04 7.65
N LYS A 175 -18.12 -19.82 7.36
CA LYS A 175 -19.54 -19.49 7.36
C LYS A 175 -20.23 -20.00 6.12
N ALA A 176 -21.45 -20.54 6.27
CA ALA A 176 -22.35 -20.78 5.15
C ALA A 176 -23.00 -19.47 4.71
N LEU A 177 -23.10 -19.25 3.40
CA LEU A 177 -23.69 -18.06 2.81
C LEU A 177 -24.94 -18.42 2.02
N ALA A 178 -26.04 -17.72 2.25
CA ALA A 178 -27.21 -17.74 1.39
C ALA A 178 -27.00 -16.72 0.27
N ILE A 179 -27.15 -17.14 -0.97
CA ILE A 179 -27.01 -16.32 -2.17
C ILE A 179 -28.25 -16.54 -3.02
N ASP A 180 -28.84 -15.44 -3.49
CA ASP A 180 -30.17 -15.44 -4.12
C ASP A 180 -30.12 -15.34 -5.64
N ASP A 181 -28.94 -15.15 -6.24
CA ASP A 181 -28.75 -14.85 -7.66
C ASP A 181 -27.82 -15.84 -8.40
N PHE A 182 -27.80 -17.10 -7.96
CA PHE A 182 -27.09 -18.14 -8.71
C PHE A 182 -27.70 -18.33 -10.09
N LYS A 183 -26.87 -18.41 -11.12
CA LYS A 183 -27.29 -18.68 -12.50
C LYS A 183 -26.96 -20.10 -12.91
N LYS A 184 -27.96 -20.85 -13.32
CA LYS A 184 -27.79 -22.13 -14.01
C LYS A 184 -27.24 -21.90 -15.44
N LYS A 185 -26.75 -22.95 -16.07
CA LYS A 185 -26.28 -22.90 -17.47
C LYS A 185 -27.36 -22.46 -18.47
N ASN A 186 -28.64 -22.68 -18.15
CA ASN A 186 -29.80 -22.26 -18.93
C ASN A 186 -30.23 -20.81 -18.64
N GLY A 187 -29.53 -20.09 -17.77
CA GLY A 187 -29.83 -18.69 -17.39
C GLY A 187 -30.84 -18.52 -16.25
N GLU A 188 -31.46 -19.60 -15.76
CA GLU A 188 -32.41 -19.58 -14.64
C GLU A 188 -31.71 -19.17 -13.34
N ILE A 189 -32.34 -18.27 -12.58
CA ILE A 189 -31.83 -17.80 -11.28
C ILE A 189 -32.46 -18.69 -10.18
N PHE A 190 -31.60 -19.07 -9.21
CA PHE A 190 -32.06 -19.84 -8.05
C PHE A 190 -31.32 -19.40 -6.77
N GLN A 191 -31.93 -19.68 -5.64
CA GLN A 191 -31.36 -19.43 -4.32
C GLN A 191 -30.72 -20.71 -3.80
N ALA A 192 -29.55 -20.56 -3.16
CA ALA A 192 -28.92 -21.68 -2.47
C ALA A 192 -28.01 -21.18 -1.34
N LYS A 193 -27.73 -22.06 -0.39
CA LYS A 193 -26.64 -21.83 0.58
C LYS A 193 -25.39 -22.55 0.12
N ILE A 194 -24.26 -21.91 0.28
CA ILE A 194 -22.95 -22.48 -0.03
C ILE A 194 -22.04 -22.44 1.19
N LYS A 195 -21.13 -23.38 1.27
CA LYS A 195 -20.06 -23.43 2.26
C LYS A 195 -18.76 -23.85 1.59
N LEU A 196 -17.65 -23.38 2.11
CA LEU A 196 -16.33 -23.85 1.69
C LEU A 196 -15.98 -25.12 2.47
N ASN A 197 -15.66 -26.19 1.76
CA ASN A 197 -15.15 -27.45 2.30
C ASN A 197 -13.78 -27.75 1.65
N GLY A 198 -12.70 -27.53 2.43
CA GLY A 198 -11.35 -27.56 1.90
C GLY A 198 -11.15 -26.53 0.78
N GLU A 199 -11.00 -26.97 -0.46
CA GLU A 199 -10.83 -26.13 -1.66
C GLU A 199 -12.10 -25.98 -2.49
N LYS A 200 -13.17 -26.68 -2.15
CA LYS A 200 -14.39 -26.75 -2.96
C LYS A 200 -15.55 -26.02 -2.30
N LEU A 201 -16.34 -25.35 -3.13
CA LEU A 201 -17.61 -24.81 -2.73
C LEU A 201 -18.67 -25.89 -2.87
N GLU A 202 -19.43 -26.12 -1.81
CA GLU A 202 -20.51 -27.07 -1.74
C GLU A 202 -21.83 -26.37 -1.45
N PHE A 203 -22.90 -26.85 -2.11
CA PHE A 203 -24.25 -26.44 -1.76
C PHE A 203 -24.68 -27.15 -0.48
N VAL A 204 -25.20 -26.41 0.48
CA VAL A 204 -25.74 -26.95 1.74
C VAL A 204 -27.25 -26.71 1.81
N LYS A 205 -27.95 -27.65 2.40
CA LYS A 205 -29.40 -27.57 2.61
C LYS A 205 -29.76 -26.59 3.73
#